data_9340dc110d592f7fccbd82f530f2715d
#
_entry.id   9340dc110d592f7fccbd82f530f2715d
#
_cell.length_a   1.000
_cell.length_b   1.000
_cell.length_c   1.000
_cell.angle_alpha   90.00
_cell.angle_beta   90.00
_cell.angle_gamma   90.00
#
_symmetry.space_group_name_H-M   'P 1'
#
loop_
_entity.id
_entity.type
_entity.pdbx_description
1 polymer ?
#
loop_
_entity_poly.entity_id
_entity_poly.type
_entity_poly.pdbx_seq_one_letter_code
_entity_poly.pdbx_strand_id
1 'polypeptide(L)'
;MDFSQFVTSGAPAIAEGAIVERIRRDRHLTLDPHILNGGLIYEPAGRARLAEIHGAYMRSARVAGLPILMFTDTWRCSQSLVQASRFRGRSVNRDNARFLGDLRADSPSGPPVFIGGLIGPSGDAYKPADSLTRAAARTFHRQQNEALASS
;
A
#
# COMPACT_ATOMS: atom_id res chain seq x y z
N MET A 1 -21.12 3.99 5.39
CA MET A 1 -21.05 3.87 3.90
C MET A 1 -19.88 2.94 3.59
N ASP A 2 -20.14 1.84 2.91
CA ASP A 2 -19.09 0.96 2.40
C ASP A 2 -18.51 1.51 1.07
N PHE A 3 -17.45 0.86 0.57
CA PHE A 3 -16.74 1.33 -0.63
C PHE A 3 -17.63 1.25 -1.90
N SER A 4 -18.47 0.21 -2.03
CA SER A 4 -19.36 0.06 -3.19
C SER A 4 -20.41 1.15 -3.23
N GLN A 5 -21.01 1.45 -2.09
CA GLN A 5 -21.96 2.58 -1.96
C GLN A 5 -21.28 3.92 -2.29
N PHE A 6 -20.02 4.10 -1.83
CA PHE A 6 -19.25 5.31 -2.14
C PHE A 6 -19.02 5.46 -3.65
N VAL A 7 -18.53 4.42 -4.33
CA VAL A 7 -18.28 4.45 -5.79
C VAL A 7 -19.57 4.75 -6.56
N THR A 8 -20.70 4.16 -6.15
CA THR A 8 -21.99 4.37 -6.82
C THR A 8 -22.56 5.80 -6.59
N SER A 9 -22.18 6.45 -5.50
CA SER A 9 -22.64 7.80 -5.18
C SER A 9 -22.08 8.88 -6.09
N GLY A 10 -20.95 8.63 -6.78
CA GLY A 10 -20.24 9.63 -7.56
C GLY A 10 -19.63 10.78 -6.73
N ALA A 11 -19.58 10.65 -5.42
CA ALA A 11 -19.01 11.67 -4.54
C ALA A 11 -17.47 11.77 -4.72
N PRO A 12 -16.90 12.97 -4.59
CA PRO A 12 -15.45 13.16 -4.67
C PRO A 12 -14.73 12.52 -3.47
N ALA A 13 -13.50 12.05 -3.69
CA ALA A 13 -12.59 11.60 -2.65
C ALA A 13 -11.18 12.13 -2.88
N ILE A 14 -10.39 12.18 -1.82
CA ILE A 14 -8.95 12.38 -1.89
C ILE A 14 -8.29 11.01 -2.07
N ALA A 15 -7.22 10.95 -2.86
CA ALA A 15 -6.31 9.81 -2.88
C ALA A 15 -4.97 10.22 -2.29
N GLU A 16 -4.28 9.31 -1.63
CA GLU A 16 -2.91 9.56 -1.20
C GLU A 16 -1.96 9.70 -2.39
N GLY A 17 -0.83 10.36 -2.18
CA GLY A 17 0.23 10.46 -3.18
C GLY A 17 1.28 9.35 -3.05
N ALA A 18 2.37 9.45 -3.83
CA ALA A 18 3.45 8.46 -3.86
C ALA A 18 4.27 8.43 -2.55
N ILE A 19 3.92 7.54 -1.63
CA ILE A 19 4.59 7.37 -0.34
C ILE A 19 6.08 7.07 -0.54
N VAL A 20 6.41 6.14 -1.46
CA VAL A 20 7.78 5.73 -1.72
C VAL A 20 8.71 6.89 -2.07
N GLU A 21 8.24 7.90 -2.79
CA GLU A 21 9.04 9.05 -3.17
C GLU A 21 9.34 9.97 -1.97
N ARG A 22 8.43 10.04 -1.01
CA ARG A 22 8.66 10.76 0.26
C ARG A 22 9.69 10.04 1.12
N ILE A 23 9.61 8.70 1.19
CA ILE A 23 10.54 7.86 1.93
C ILE A 23 11.95 7.90 1.32
N ARG A 24 12.09 7.85 -0.02
CA ARG A 24 13.40 7.93 -0.69
C ARG A 24 14.20 9.19 -0.37
N ARG A 25 13.53 10.26 0.01
CA ARG A 25 14.16 11.54 0.40
C ARG A 25 14.60 11.55 1.86
N ASP A 26 14.18 10.57 2.65
CA ASP A 26 14.56 10.42 4.05
C ASP A 26 15.89 9.67 4.14
N ARG A 27 16.96 10.39 4.46
CA ARG A 27 18.32 9.84 4.53
C ARG A 27 18.55 8.89 5.71
N HIS A 28 17.62 8.83 6.66
CA HIS A 28 17.70 7.97 7.84
C HIS A 28 17.06 6.60 7.61
N LEU A 29 16.41 6.40 6.46
CA LEU A 29 15.74 5.15 6.12
C LEU A 29 16.43 4.47 4.94
N THR A 30 16.58 3.15 5.04
CA THR A 30 17.12 2.32 3.96
C THR A 30 16.02 1.46 3.38
N LEU A 31 15.71 1.66 2.11
CA LEU A 31 14.74 0.82 1.39
C LEU A 31 15.35 -0.56 1.07
N ASP A 32 14.52 -1.60 1.18
CA ASP A 32 14.90 -2.91 0.68
C ASP A 32 15.03 -2.88 -0.86
N PRO A 33 16.10 -3.44 -1.46
CA PRO A 33 16.31 -3.37 -2.90
C PRO A 33 15.24 -4.08 -3.73
N HIS A 34 14.51 -5.04 -3.15
CA HIS A 34 13.48 -5.83 -3.82
C HIS A 34 12.07 -5.29 -3.59
N ILE A 35 11.71 -5.03 -2.34
CA ILE A 35 10.34 -4.66 -1.95
C ILE A 35 10.17 -3.19 -1.53
N LEU A 36 11.22 -2.39 -1.71
CA LEU A 36 11.24 -0.96 -1.40
C LEU A 36 10.75 -0.66 0.03
N ASN A 37 9.70 0.18 0.15
CA ASN A 37 9.12 0.58 1.43
C ASN A 37 8.24 -0.49 2.10
N GLY A 38 7.89 -1.59 1.40
CA GLY A 38 7.04 -2.65 1.97
C GLY A 38 7.60 -3.35 3.20
N GLY A 39 8.93 -3.33 3.39
CA GLY A 39 9.59 -3.89 4.57
C GLY A 39 9.70 -2.95 5.77
N LEU A 40 9.46 -1.65 5.59
CA LEU A 40 9.66 -0.64 6.64
C LEU A 40 8.73 -0.82 7.85
N ILE A 41 7.59 -1.45 7.69
CA ILE A 41 6.67 -1.75 8.81
C ILE A 41 7.31 -2.64 9.90
N TYR A 42 8.37 -3.37 9.57
CA TYR A 42 9.10 -4.23 10.51
C TYR A 42 10.25 -3.53 11.23
N GLU A 43 10.53 -2.28 10.88
CA GLU A 43 11.59 -1.46 11.45
C GLU A 43 10.99 -0.32 12.26
N PRO A 44 11.33 -0.12 13.52
CA PRO A 44 10.69 0.90 14.36
C PRO A 44 10.69 2.30 13.72
N ALA A 45 11.82 2.77 13.19
CA ALA A 45 11.93 4.08 12.55
C ALA A 45 11.12 4.14 11.24
N GLY A 46 11.18 3.09 10.42
CA GLY A 46 10.41 2.98 9.18
C GLY A 46 8.91 2.98 9.44
N ARG A 47 8.46 2.15 10.39
CA ARG A 47 7.06 2.08 10.80
C ARG A 47 6.54 3.43 11.32
N ALA A 48 7.31 4.11 12.17
CA ALA A 48 6.94 5.43 12.68
C ALA A 48 6.82 6.46 11.55
N ARG A 49 7.75 6.44 10.60
CA ARG A 49 7.71 7.36 9.45
C ARG A 49 6.54 7.11 8.52
N LEU A 50 6.23 5.85 8.24
CA LEU A 50 5.04 5.49 7.47
C LEU A 50 3.76 5.94 8.19
N ALA A 51 3.65 5.71 9.49
CA ALA A 51 2.51 6.14 10.29
C ALA A 51 2.32 7.67 10.26
N GLU A 52 3.41 8.43 10.34
CA GLU A 52 3.39 9.90 10.21
C GLU A 52 2.84 10.34 8.84
N ILE A 53 3.35 9.73 7.76
CA ILE A 53 2.97 10.10 6.38
C ILE A 53 1.50 9.76 6.13
N HIS A 54 1.08 8.53 6.40
CA HIS A 54 -0.31 8.10 6.23
C HIS A 54 -1.26 8.91 7.13
N GLY A 55 -0.88 9.13 8.38
CA GLY A 55 -1.65 9.97 9.31
C GLY A 55 -1.81 11.41 8.82
N ALA A 56 -0.79 11.98 8.15
CA ALA A 56 -0.90 13.31 7.57
C ALA A 56 -1.96 13.36 6.45
N TYR A 57 -2.02 12.35 5.57
CA TYR A 57 -3.06 12.25 4.54
C TYR A 57 -4.45 12.11 5.16
N MET A 58 -4.63 11.24 6.16
CA MET A 58 -5.92 11.09 6.85
C MET A 58 -6.36 12.41 7.53
N ARG A 59 -5.43 13.13 8.15
CA ARG A 59 -5.74 14.46 8.74
C ARG A 59 -6.18 15.47 7.69
N SER A 60 -5.49 15.51 6.54
CA SER A 60 -5.86 16.41 5.43
C SER A 60 -7.27 16.12 4.90
N ALA A 61 -7.60 14.85 4.71
CA ALA A 61 -8.94 14.42 4.29
C ALA A 61 -10.02 14.82 5.30
N ARG A 62 -9.74 14.64 6.60
CA ARG A 62 -10.66 15.04 7.67
C ARG A 62 -10.88 16.56 7.69
N VAL A 63 -9.82 17.35 7.53
CA VAL A 63 -9.94 18.82 7.46
C VAL A 63 -10.77 19.25 6.25
N ALA A 64 -10.59 18.56 5.11
CA ALA A 64 -11.37 18.82 3.90
C ALA A 64 -12.82 18.29 3.97
N GLY A 65 -13.17 17.47 4.96
CA GLY A 65 -14.49 16.83 5.04
C GLY A 65 -14.73 15.78 3.95
N LEU A 66 -13.68 15.23 3.34
CA LEU A 66 -13.77 14.30 2.20
C LEU A 66 -13.29 12.89 2.56
N PRO A 67 -13.93 11.84 1.99
CA PRO A 67 -13.39 10.49 2.03
C PRO A 67 -11.97 10.41 1.44
N ILE A 68 -11.18 9.45 1.90
CA ILE A 68 -9.84 9.22 1.36
C ILE A 68 -9.61 7.77 0.97
N LEU A 69 -8.93 7.58 -0.17
CA LEU A 69 -8.38 6.31 -0.62
C LEU A 69 -6.92 6.21 -0.20
N MET A 70 -6.60 5.27 0.68
CA MET A 70 -5.27 4.95 1.15
C MET A 70 -4.82 3.63 0.54
N PHE A 71 -3.53 3.47 0.27
CA PHE A 71 -3.01 2.25 -0.33
C PHE A 71 -1.90 1.63 0.51
N THR A 72 -1.82 0.30 0.50
CA THR A 72 -0.75 -0.42 1.19
C THR A 72 0.61 -0.15 0.55
N ASP A 73 1.69 -0.19 1.34
CA ASP A 73 3.07 0.01 0.86
C ASP A 73 3.61 -1.25 0.14
N THR A 74 2.80 -1.87 -0.74
CA THR A 74 3.05 -3.19 -1.31
C THR A 74 3.27 -3.22 -2.82
N TRP A 75 3.53 -2.07 -3.43
CA TRP A 75 3.72 -1.97 -4.89
C TRP A 75 4.73 -2.98 -5.46
N ARG A 76 5.84 -3.22 -4.75
CA ARG A 76 6.88 -4.18 -5.15
C ARG A 76 6.85 -5.48 -4.35
N CYS A 77 5.74 -5.82 -3.68
CA CYS A 77 5.66 -6.97 -2.79
C CYS A 77 5.04 -8.22 -3.46
N SER A 78 5.36 -8.48 -4.73
CA SER A 78 5.06 -9.79 -5.33
C SER A 78 5.77 -10.91 -4.58
N GLN A 79 5.26 -12.13 -4.66
CA GLN A 79 5.85 -13.26 -3.93
C GLN A 79 7.34 -13.43 -4.22
N SER A 80 7.74 -13.37 -5.49
CA SER A 80 9.14 -13.54 -5.88
C SER A 80 10.05 -12.48 -5.28
N LEU A 81 9.61 -11.20 -5.25
CA LEU A 81 10.37 -10.11 -4.68
C LEU A 81 10.44 -10.18 -3.15
N VAL A 82 9.36 -10.60 -2.48
CA VAL A 82 9.39 -10.85 -1.03
C VAL A 82 10.36 -11.98 -0.69
N GLN A 83 10.37 -13.07 -1.47
CA GLN A 83 11.32 -14.17 -1.26
C GLN A 83 12.78 -13.76 -1.49
N ALA A 84 13.05 -12.83 -2.40
CA ALA A 84 14.38 -12.29 -2.65
C ALA A 84 14.82 -11.26 -1.61
N SER A 85 13.90 -10.70 -0.83
CA SER A 85 14.16 -9.65 0.15
C SER A 85 14.72 -10.21 1.47
N ARG A 86 15.24 -9.33 2.33
CA ARG A 86 15.61 -9.68 3.71
C ARG A 86 14.37 -10.03 4.59
N PHE A 87 13.17 -9.81 4.10
CA PHE A 87 11.91 -10.10 4.78
C PHE A 87 11.25 -11.40 4.30
N ARG A 88 12.01 -12.28 3.62
CA ARG A 88 11.53 -13.62 3.27
C ARG A 88 10.97 -14.34 4.50
N GLY A 89 9.84 -15.00 4.34
CA GLY A 89 9.12 -15.66 5.44
C GLY A 89 8.18 -14.75 6.23
N ARG A 90 8.15 -13.44 5.94
CA ARG A 90 7.13 -12.53 6.49
C ARG A 90 5.91 -12.44 5.59
N SER A 91 4.75 -12.18 6.18
CA SER A 91 3.49 -11.97 5.45
C SER A 91 3.34 -10.50 5.02
N VAL A 92 4.34 -9.98 4.26
CA VAL A 92 4.51 -8.54 3.99
C VAL A 92 3.22 -7.87 3.52
N ASN A 93 2.49 -8.48 2.59
CA ASN A 93 1.24 -7.91 2.07
C ASN A 93 0.16 -7.81 3.14
N ARG A 94 -0.08 -8.89 3.88
CA ARG A 94 -1.07 -8.93 4.97
C ARG A 94 -0.71 -7.97 6.10
N ASP A 95 0.57 -7.94 6.47
CA ASP A 95 1.03 -7.12 7.59
C ASP A 95 0.96 -5.62 7.25
N ASN A 96 1.19 -5.22 5.98
CA ASN A 96 0.96 -3.85 5.52
C ASN A 96 -0.53 -3.48 5.53
N ALA A 97 -1.41 -4.39 5.12
CA ALA A 97 -2.85 -4.13 5.17
C ALA A 97 -3.34 -3.96 6.62
N ARG A 98 -2.88 -4.81 7.54
CA ARG A 98 -3.15 -4.65 8.98
C ARG A 98 -2.61 -3.34 9.52
N PHE A 99 -1.39 -2.98 9.17
CA PHE A 99 -0.79 -1.72 9.60
C PHE A 99 -1.66 -0.50 9.24
N LEU A 100 -2.16 -0.42 8.00
CA LEU A 100 -3.09 0.64 7.61
C LEU A 100 -4.45 0.51 8.31
N GLY A 101 -4.92 -0.71 8.54
CA GLY A 101 -6.13 -0.99 9.30
C GLY A 101 -6.06 -0.45 10.72
N ASP A 102 -4.93 -0.69 11.40
CA ASP A 102 -4.66 -0.19 12.74
C ASP A 102 -4.63 1.36 12.75
N LEU A 103 -3.90 1.98 11.83
CA LEU A 103 -3.86 3.44 11.71
C LEU A 103 -5.24 4.05 11.46
N ARG A 104 -6.07 3.40 10.67
CA ARG A 104 -7.45 3.83 10.44
C ARG A 104 -8.28 3.70 11.73
N ALA A 105 -8.15 2.61 12.46
CA ALA A 105 -8.88 2.37 13.71
C ALA A 105 -8.51 3.38 14.80
N ASP A 106 -7.23 3.77 14.86
CA ASP A 106 -6.71 4.76 15.80
C ASP A 106 -7.02 6.21 15.40
N SER A 107 -7.53 6.41 14.18
CA SER A 107 -7.87 7.76 13.70
C SER A 107 -9.15 8.28 14.34
N PRO A 108 -9.20 9.58 14.69
CA PRO A 108 -10.45 10.18 15.16
C PRO A 108 -11.57 10.06 14.14
N SER A 109 -12.82 10.03 14.63
CA SER A 109 -14.03 10.00 13.79
C SER A 109 -14.01 11.08 12.70
N GLY A 110 -14.49 10.74 11.52
CA GLY A 110 -14.48 11.63 10.38
C GLY A 110 -15.00 10.97 9.10
N PRO A 111 -14.70 11.57 7.93
CA PRO A 111 -15.03 10.97 6.64
C PRO A 111 -14.43 9.56 6.49
N PRO A 112 -15.05 8.70 5.66
CA PRO A 112 -14.57 7.35 5.44
C PRO A 112 -13.10 7.29 4.95
N VAL A 113 -12.33 6.35 5.51
CA VAL A 113 -11.00 5.97 5.04
C VAL A 113 -11.11 4.60 4.39
N PHE A 114 -10.95 4.53 3.09
CA PHE A 114 -10.94 3.29 2.32
C PHE A 114 -9.49 2.82 2.11
N ILE A 115 -9.24 1.55 2.32
CA ILE A 115 -7.91 0.95 2.16
C ILE A 115 -7.93 0.03 0.96
N GLY A 116 -7.02 0.27 0.01
CA GLY A 116 -6.78 -0.57 -1.16
C GLY A 116 -5.41 -1.24 -1.12
N GLY A 117 -5.30 -2.42 -1.70
CA GLY A 117 -4.02 -3.09 -1.92
C GLY A 117 -3.30 -2.51 -3.14
N LEU A 118 -2.07 -2.02 -2.99
CA LEU A 118 -1.27 -1.52 -4.10
C LEU A 118 -0.43 -2.63 -4.72
N ILE A 119 -0.68 -2.91 -6.00
CA ILE A 119 -0.03 -3.98 -6.75
C ILE A 119 0.72 -3.38 -7.94
N GLY A 120 1.99 -3.70 -8.07
CA GLY A 120 2.82 -3.26 -9.18
C GLY A 120 2.94 -4.30 -10.30
N PRO A 121 3.53 -3.93 -11.43
CA PRO A 121 3.75 -4.83 -12.56
C PRO A 121 4.80 -5.91 -12.23
N SER A 122 4.82 -7.00 -13.00
CA SER A 122 5.81 -8.06 -12.88
C SER A 122 7.23 -7.64 -13.28
N GLY A 123 7.33 -6.66 -14.16
CA GLY A 123 8.58 -6.13 -14.70
C GLY A 123 8.53 -4.61 -14.82
N ASP A 124 9.16 -4.08 -15.86
CA ASP A 124 9.14 -2.65 -16.17
C ASP A 124 7.83 -2.31 -16.91
N ALA A 125 7.00 -1.46 -16.30
CA ALA A 125 5.71 -1.04 -16.87
C ALA A 125 5.84 -0.27 -18.21
N TYR A 126 7.03 0.25 -18.50
CA TYR A 126 7.33 0.99 -19.72
C TYR A 126 7.95 0.14 -20.84
N LYS A 127 8.10 -1.18 -20.63
CA LYS A 127 8.62 -2.14 -21.60
C LYS A 127 7.53 -3.13 -22.01
N PRO A 128 6.75 -2.88 -23.07
CA PRO A 128 5.68 -3.77 -23.50
C PRO A 128 6.14 -5.20 -23.80
N ALA A 129 7.41 -5.37 -24.24
CA ALA A 129 7.99 -6.68 -24.52
C ALA A 129 8.08 -7.59 -23.28
N ASP A 130 8.12 -7.01 -22.07
CA ASP A 130 8.17 -7.73 -20.81
C ASP A 130 6.75 -8.07 -20.26
N SER A 131 5.69 -7.75 -21.02
CA SER A 131 4.32 -7.97 -20.58
C SER A 131 4.00 -9.45 -20.49
N LEU A 132 3.41 -9.85 -19.38
CA LEU A 132 2.93 -11.21 -19.17
C LEU A 132 1.67 -11.49 -20.02
N THR A 133 1.52 -12.73 -20.48
CA THR A 133 0.22 -13.18 -20.99
C THR A 133 -0.83 -13.08 -19.88
N ARG A 134 -2.12 -13.03 -20.25
CA ARG A 134 -3.23 -13.00 -19.27
C ARG A 134 -3.15 -14.13 -18.24
N ALA A 135 -2.84 -15.36 -18.69
CA ALA A 135 -2.72 -16.52 -17.80
C ALA A 135 -1.53 -16.37 -16.84
N ALA A 136 -0.37 -15.96 -17.34
CA ALA A 136 0.83 -15.74 -16.54
C ALA A 136 0.62 -14.58 -15.54
N ALA A 137 0.00 -13.48 -15.96
CA ALA A 137 -0.32 -12.35 -15.07
C ALA A 137 -1.27 -12.77 -13.94
N ARG A 138 -2.29 -13.56 -14.24
CA ARG A 138 -3.21 -14.12 -13.23
C ARG A 138 -2.45 -14.97 -12.20
N THR A 139 -1.54 -15.82 -12.64
CA THR A 139 -0.73 -16.66 -11.74
C THR A 139 0.21 -15.81 -10.90
N PHE A 140 0.89 -14.85 -11.52
CA PHE A 140 1.85 -13.97 -10.86
C PHE A 140 1.20 -13.15 -9.74
N HIS A 141 0.05 -12.54 -9.98
CA HIS A 141 -0.60 -11.64 -9.03
C HIS A 141 -1.47 -12.36 -7.98
N ARG A 142 -1.83 -13.64 -8.21
CA ARG A 142 -2.79 -14.36 -7.37
C ARG A 142 -2.46 -14.30 -5.89
N GLN A 143 -1.24 -14.65 -5.51
CA GLN A 143 -0.86 -14.75 -4.09
C GLN A 143 -0.85 -13.39 -3.40
N GLN A 144 -0.40 -12.35 -4.09
CA GLN A 144 -0.45 -11.00 -3.54
C GLN A 144 -1.89 -10.54 -3.35
N ASN A 145 -2.76 -10.78 -4.33
CA ASN A 145 -4.18 -10.45 -4.25
C ASN A 145 -4.88 -11.19 -3.10
N GLU A 146 -4.66 -12.49 -2.97
CA GLU A 146 -5.24 -13.29 -1.90
C GLU A 146 -4.78 -12.82 -0.51
N ALA A 147 -3.49 -12.49 -0.37
CA ALA A 147 -2.94 -11.98 0.88
C ALA A 147 -3.52 -10.62 1.28
N LEU A 148 -3.75 -9.72 0.32
CA LEU A 148 -4.35 -8.41 0.53
C LEU A 148 -5.87 -8.49 0.79
N ALA A 149 -6.58 -9.37 0.08
CA ALA A 149 -8.02 -9.52 0.22
C ALA A 149 -8.45 -10.22 1.54
N SER A 150 -7.54 -10.96 2.17
CA SER A 150 -7.80 -11.71 3.42
C SER A 150 -7.38 -10.94 4.70
N SER A 151 -7.11 -9.64 4.59
CA SER A 151 -6.55 -8.83 5.68
C SER A 151 -7.58 -7.94 6.35
#